data_40ec114e0b7785029fa60ef1ce3ee545
#
_entry.id   40ec114e0b7785029fa60ef1ce3ee545
#
_cell.length_a   1.000
_cell.length_b   1.000
_cell.length_c   1.000
_cell.angle_alpha   90.00
_cell.angle_beta   90.00
_cell.angle_gamma   90.00
#
_symmetry.space_group_name_H-M   'P 1'
#
loop_
_entity.id
_entity.type
_entity.pdbx_description
1 polymer ?
#
loop_
_entity_poly.entity_id
_entity_poly.type
_entity_poly.pdbx_seq_one_letter_code
_entity_poly.pdbx_strand_id
1 'polypeptide(L)'
;RQRQMCIRDRVPEERYQHMLEKYQLVAQEKKRVQKTNLAPSPELNAFLEQHGTSGITTGCKVADLIRRPQLGYDCIAPFDTARPALDPVIGEQVEIQIKYDGYIPKQLEQIERMRKLENKQLPEDLDYTTIRGLRLEAAEKLNAHRPQNLGQASRISGVSPADISVLVVWEASREGNA
;
A
#
# COMPACT_ATOMS: atom_id res chain seq x y z
N ARG A 1 26.42 -3.77 10.28
CA ARG A 1 26.75 -5.22 10.28
C ARG A 1 26.74 -5.82 11.68
N GLN A 2 27.34 -5.20 12.70
CA GLN A 2 27.34 -5.74 14.10
C GLN A 2 25.94 -5.86 14.73
N ARG A 3 25.01 -4.91 14.51
CA ARG A 3 23.63 -5.01 15.03
C ARG A 3 22.84 -6.19 14.44
N GLN A 4 23.06 -6.53 13.18
CA GLN A 4 22.39 -7.67 12.55
C GLN A 4 22.93 -9.02 13.05
N MET A 5 24.23 -9.11 13.39
CA MET A 5 24.80 -10.30 14.01
C MET A 5 24.20 -10.54 15.40
N CYS A 6 24.08 -9.51 16.25
CA CYS A 6 23.52 -9.64 17.60
C CYS A 6 22.04 -10.08 17.61
N ILE A 7 21.28 -9.79 16.57
CA ILE A 7 19.88 -10.25 16.45
C ILE A 7 19.82 -11.72 16.02
N ARG A 8 20.68 -12.16 15.09
CA ARG A 8 20.75 -13.57 14.65
C ARG A 8 21.13 -14.53 15.77
N ASP A 9 22.07 -14.16 16.63
CA ASP A 9 22.51 -15.00 17.75
C ASP A 9 21.50 -15.12 18.91
N ARG A 10 20.44 -14.30 18.90
CA ARG A 10 19.42 -14.28 19.96
C ARG A 10 18.14 -15.01 19.62
N VAL A 11 17.95 -15.43 18.39
CA VAL A 11 16.75 -16.17 17.97
C VAL A 11 17.12 -17.65 17.86
N PRO A 12 16.60 -18.52 18.73
CA PRO A 12 16.78 -19.96 18.61
C PRO A 12 16.31 -20.46 17.24
N GLU A 13 17.03 -21.44 16.68
CA GLU A 13 16.73 -22.00 15.35
C GLU A 13 15.29 -22.53 15.26
N GLU A 14 14.80 -23.20 16.31
CA GLU A 14 13.42 -23.69 16.38
C GLU A 14 12.38 -22.56 16.21
N ARG A 15 12.63 -21.42 16.82
CA ARG A 15 11.77 -20.23 16.71
C ARG A 15 11.79 -19.65 15.29
N TYR A 16 12.93 -19.68 14.66
CA TYR A 16 13.09 -19.25 13.28
C TYR A 16 12.35 -20.16 12.31
N GLN A 17 12.49 -21.48 12.48
CA GLN A 17 11.78 -22.48 11.67
C GLN A 17 10.27 -22.37 11.84
N HIS A 18 9.78 -22.26 13.09
CA HIS A 18 8.37 -22.06 13.35
C HIS A 18 7.80 -20.77 12.70
N MET A 19 8.59 -19.70 12.69
CA MET A 19 8.22 -18.47 11.97
C MET A 19 8.12 -18.69 10.46
N LEU A 20 9.09 -19.39 9.87
CA LEU A 20 9.08 -19.71 8.44
C LEU A 20 7.85 -20.55 8.06
N GLU A 21 7.56 -21.60 8.81
CA GLU A 21 6.38 -22.45 8.62
C GLU A 21 5.09 -21.63 8.69
N LYS A 22 4.96 -20.77 9.70
CA LYS A 22 3.82 -19.86 9.83
C LYS A 22 3.63 -18.99 8.59
N TYR A 23 4.69 -18.35 8.11
CA TYR A 23 4.60 -17.51 6.90
C TYR A 23 4.26 -18.31 5.64
N GLN A 24 4.75 -19.54 5.54
CA GLN A 24 4.41 -20.44 4.42
C GLN A 24 2.93 -20.80 4.46
N LEU A 25 2.39 -21.16 5.62
CA LEU A 25 0.97 -21.49 5.79
C LEU A 25 0.07 -20.28 5.48
N VAL A 26 0.43 -19.09 5.95
CA VAL A 26 -0.28 -17.85 5.63
C VAL A 26 -0.28 -17.59 4.12
N ALA A 27 0.86 -17.75 3.45
CA ALA A 27 0.96 -17.53 2.00
C ALA A 27 0.16 -18.57 1.19
N GLN A 28 0.16 -19.83 1.61
CA GLN A 28 -0.62 -20.90 0.99
C GLN A 28 -2.12 -20.65 1.14
N GLU A 29 -2.55 -20.33 2.35
CA GLU A 29 -3.96 -20.07 2.64
C GLU A 29 -4.48 -18.81 1.94
N LYS A 30 -3.71 -17.73 1.94
CA LYS A 30 -4.03 -16.53 1.15
C LYS A 30 -4.24 -16.87 -0.32
N LYS A 31 -3.37 -17.68 -0.90
CA LYS A 31 -3.45 -18.13 -2.29
C LYS A 31 -4.69 -19.01 -2.54
N ARG A 32 -5.05 -19.86 -1.56
CA ARG A 32 -6.24 -20.70 -1.62
C ARG A 32 -7.51 -19.85 -1.65
N VAL A 33 -7.71 -18.95 -0.69
CA VAL A 33 -8.92 -18.11 -0.60
C VAL A 33 -9.06 -17.13 -1.78
N GLN A 34 -7.95 -16.73 -2.40
CA GLN A 34 -7.98 -15.95 -3.64
C GLN A 34 -8.42 -16.75 -4.87
N LYS A 35 -8.33 -18.08 -4.81
CA LYS A 35 -8.74 -18.98 -5.92
C LYS A 35 -10.11 -19.63 -5.68
N THR A 36 -10.49 -19.84 -4.43
CA THR A 36 -11.75 -20.50 -4.07
C THR A 36 -12.93 -19.58 -4.36
N ASN A 37 -13.89 -20.10 -5.13
CA ASN A 37 -15.14 -19.41 -5.44
C ASN A 37 -16.26 -20.00 -4.58
N LEU A 38 -17.10 -19.11 -4.05
CA LEU A 38 -18.37 -19.47 -3.41
C LEU A 38 -19.52 -19.15 -4.37
N ALA A 39 -20.41 -20.13 -4.54
CA ALA A 39 -21.65 -19.92 -5.28
C ALA A 39 -22.65 -19.13 -4.42
N PRO A 40 -23.53 -18.32 -5.03
CA PRO A 40 -24.61 -17.69 -4.29
C PRO A 40 -25.57 -18.75 -3.77
N SER A 41 -25.91 -18.67 -2.48
CA SER A 41 -26.96 -19.50 -1.87
C SER A 41 -27.86 -18.63 -1.00
N PRO A 42 -29.13 -19.05 -0.76
CA PRO A 42 -30.03 -18.31 0.13
C PRO A 42 -29.44 -18.14 1.54
N GLU A 43 -28.81 -19.20 2.05
CA GLU A 43 -28.17 -19.18 3.38
C GLU A 43 -27.00 -18.20 3.46
N LEU A 44 -26.14 -18.20 2.44
CA LEU A 44 -25.02 -17.27 2.37
C LEU A 44 -25.52 -15.82 2.27
N ASN A 45 -26.55 -15.56 1.45
CA ASN A 45 -27.10 -14.21 1.31
C ASN A 45 -27.78 -13.74 2.60
N ALA A 46 -28.54 -14.58 3.28
CA ALA A 46 -29.12 -14.26 4.57
C ALA A 46 -28.03 -13.95 5.63
N PHE A 47 -26.95 -14.72 5.64
CA PHE A 47 -25.80 -14.47 6.51
C PHE A 47 -25.11 -13.12 6.20
N LEU A 48 -24.93 -12.79 4.92
CA LEU A 48 -24.33 -11.52 4.50
C LEU A 48 -25.18 -10.33 4.92
N GLU A 49 -26.51 -10.42 4.75
CA GLU A 49 -27.47 -9.38 5.16
C GLU A 49 -27.48 -9.19 6.68
N GLN A 50 -27.44 -10.27 7.46
CA GLN A 50 -27.32 -10.21 8.93
C GLN A 50 -26.06 -9.48 9.40
N HIS A 51 -24.96 -9.57 8.62
CA HIS A 51 -23.72 -8.87 8.91
C HIS A 51 -23.67 -7.46 8.28
N GLY A 52 -24.80 -6.93 7.80
CA GLY A 52 -24.90 -5.58 7.27
C GLY A 52 -24.15 -5.37 5.95
N THR A 53 -23.99 -6.45 5.16
CA THR A 53 -23.37 -6.40 3.84
C THR A 53 -24.31 -6.92 2.76
N SER A 54 -24.15 -6.49 1.51
CA SER A 54 -25.01 -6.90 0.41
C SER A 54 -24.78 -8.38 0.05
N GLY A 55 -25.87 -9.10 -0.27
CA GLY A 55 -25.82 -10.44 -0.83
C GLY A 55 -25.07 -10.48 -2.17
N ILE A 56 -24.81 -11.69 -2.64
CA ILE A 56 -24.16 -11.95 -3.92
C ILE A 56 -25.15 -12.59 -4.90
N THR A 57 -25.15 -12.16 -6.14
CA THR A 57 -25.98 -12.72 -7.23
C THR A 57 -25.19 -13.64 -8.14
N THR A 58 -23.88 -13.49 -8.18
CA THR A 58 -22.95 -14.33 -8.95
C THR A 58 -21.88 -14.91 -8.03
N GLY A 59 -21.22 -15.98 -8.46
CA GLY A 59 -20.11 -16.55 -7.71
C GLY A 59 -19.01 -15.51 -7.44
N CYS A 60 -18.54 -15.46 -6.20
CA CYS A 60 -17.46 -14.57 -5.79
C CYS A 60 -16.34 -15.35 -5.09
N LYS A 61 -15.15 -14.77 -5.04
CA LYS A 61 -14.02 -15.37 -4.33
C LYS A 61 -14.18 -15.20 -2.83
N VAL A 62 -13.72 -16.18 -2.06
CA VAL A 62 -13.65 -16.08 -0.59
C VAL A 62 -12.90 -14.82 -0.17
N ALA A 63 -11.77 -14.51 -0.83
CA ALA A 63 -11.00 -13.32 -0.57
C ALA A 63 -11.81 -12.01 -0.74
N ASP A 64 -12.75 -11.95 -1.69
CA ASP A 64 -13.55 -10.74 -1.93
C ASP A 64 -14.59 -10.51 -0.82
N LEU A 65 -15.06 -11.59 -0.19
CA LEU A 65 -15.90 -11.49 1.00
C LEU A 65 -15.09 -11.04 2.22
N ILE A 66 -13.88 -11.60 2.42
CA ILE A 66 -12.98 -11.21 3.52
C ILE A 66 -12.58 -9.73 3.43
N ARG A 67 -12.48 -9.16 2.21
CA ARG A 67 -12.18 -7.72 2.03
C ARG A 67 -13.26 -6.79 2.57
N ARG A 68 -14.49 -7.29 2.75
CA ARG A 68 -15.58 -6.49 3.31
C ARG A 68 -15.31 -6.20 4.80
N PRO A 69 -15.42 -4.95 5.26
CA PRO A 69 -15.08 -4.58 6.66
C PRO A 69 -15.85 -5.39 7.71
N GLN A 70 -17.10 -5.77 7.39
CA GLN A 70 -18.01 -6.45 8.30
C GLN A 70 -17.69 -7.95 8.44
N LEU A 71 -16.90 -8.52 7.54
CA LEU A 71 -16.64 -9.97 7.48
C LEU A 71 -15.19 -10.27 7.84
N GLY A 72 -14.99 -11.32 8.63
CA GLY A 72 -13.67 -11.86 8.96
C GLY A 72 -13.43 -13.21 8.28
N TYR A 73 -12.19 -13.68 8.34
CA TYR A 73 -11.81 -15.00 7.83
C TYR A 73 -12.62 -16.12 8.51
N ASP A 74 -12.84 -16.03 9.82
CA ASP A 74 -13.60 -17.05 10.57
C ASP A 74 -15.09 -16.99 10.33
N CYS A 75 -15.64 -15.82 10.03
CA CYS A 75 -17.08 -15.67 9.77
C CYS A 75 -17.54 -16.46 8.55
N ILE A 76 -16.67 -16.65 7.56
CA ILE A 76 -17.00 -17.33 6.29
C ILE A 76 -16.79 -18.84 6.39
N ALA A 77 -16.21 -19.35 7.49
CA ALA A 77 -15.92 -20.75 7.69
C ALA A 77 -17.09 -21.72 7.38
N PRO A 78 -18.36 -21.45 7.76
CA PRO A 78 -19.46 -22.34 7.47
C PRO A 78 -19.73 -22.56 5.97
N PHE A 79 -19.31 -21.64 5.13
CA PHE A 79 -19.53 -21.65 3.69
C PHE A 79 -18.30 -22.10 2.89
N ASP A 80 -17.13 -22.14 3.52
CA ASP A 80 -15.87 -22.58 2.90
C ASP A 80 -15.53 -24.01 3.29
N THR A 81 -16.17 -24.97 2.63
CA THR A 81 -16.00 -26.41 2.90
C THR A 81 -14.58 -26.93 2.66
N ALA A 82 -13.78 -26.21 1.89
CA ALA A 82 -12.38 -26.56 1.60
C ALA A 82 -11.39 -25.92 2.60
N ARG A 83 -11.90 -25.28 3.65
CA ARG A 83 -11.08 -24.62 4.65
C ARG A 83 -10.23 -25.62 5.43
N PRO A 84 -8.89 -25.46 5.48
CA PRO A 84 -8.04 -26.29 6.33
C PRO A 84 -8.18 -25.92 7.81
N ALA A 85 -7.94 -26.90 8.68
CA ALA A 85 -7.80 -26.65 10.11
C ALA A 85 -6.44 -25.97 10.37
N LEU A 86 -6.46 -24.67 10.60
CA LEU A 86 -5.28 -23.85 10.87
C LEU A 86 -5.35 -23.25 12.26
N ASP A 87 -4.18 -22.90 12.81
CA ASP A 87 -4.09 -22.08 14.02
C ASP A 87 -4.83 -20.74 13.80
N PRO A 88 -5.67 -20.30 14.76
CA PRO A 88 -6.40 -19.02 14.67
C PRO A 88 -5.52 -17.83 14.29
N VAL A 89 -4.27 -17.82 14.77
CA VAL A 89 -3.29 -16.77 14.45
C VAL A 89 -2.96 -16.73 12.95
N ILE A 90 -3.01 -17.87 12.25
CA ILE A 90 -2.78 -17.92 10.79
C ILE A 90 -3.99 -17.32 10.07
N GLY A 91 -5.21 -17.67 10.50
CA GLY A 91 -6.44 -17.10 9.96
C GLY A 91 -6.49 -15.57 10.08
N GLU A 92 -6.16 -15.05 11.26
CA GLU A 92 -6.05 -13.61 11.50
C GLU A 92 -5.03 -12.93 10.56
N GLN A 93 -3.85 -13.53 10.39
CA GLN A 93 -2.83 -12.99 9.49
C GLN A 93 -3.27 -13.01 8.02
N VAL A 94 -3.99 -14.04 7.59
CA VAL A 94 -4.58 -14.12 6.25
C VAL A 94 -5.61 -13.00 6.05
N GLU A 95 -6.49 -12.79 7.04
CA GLU A 95 -7.48 -11.70 7.01
C GLU A 95 -6.81 -10.33 6.88
N ILE A 96 -5.84 -10.04 7.74
CA ILE A 96 -5.08 -8.80 7.72
C ILE A 96 -4.44 -8.59 6.33
N GLN A 97 -3.73 -9.59 5.81
CA GLN A 97 -3.08 -9.47 4.51
C GLN A 97 -4.05 -9.23 3.37
N ILE A 98 -5.24 -9.87 3.40
CA ILE A 98 -6.26 -9.69 2.34
C ILE A 98 -6.89 -8.30 2.42
N LYS A 99 -7.23 -7.82 3.61
CA LYS A 99 -7.80 -6.49 3.81
C LYS A 99 -6.84 -5.37 3.40
N TYR A 100 -5.55 -5.55 3.68
CA TYR A 100 -4.52 -4.55 3.35
C TYR A 100 -3.95 -4.68 1.93
N ASP A 101 -4.21 -5.78 1.21
CA ASP A 101 -3.70 -6.02 -0.15
C ASP A 101 -4.05 -4.91 -1.15
N GLY A 102 -5.19 -4.23 -0.96
CA GLY A 102 -5.60 -3.10 -1.79
C GLY A 102 -4.89 -1.77 -1.46
N TYR A 103 -4.35 -1.64 -0.26
CA TYR A 103 -3.68 -0.41 0.20
C TYR A 103 -2.17 -0.42 -0.10
N ILE A 104 -1.52 -1.57 -0.01
CA ILE A 104 -0.07 -1.71 -0.21
C ILE A 104 0.38 -1.23 -1.60
N PRO A 105 -0.26 -1.60 -2.72
CA PRO A 105 0.14 -1.10 -4.04
C PRO A 105 0.03 0.42 -4.17
N LYS A 106 -1.01 1.03 -3.60
CA LYS A 106 -1.19 2.48 -3.59
C LYS A 106 -0.09 3.20 -2.79
N GLN A 107 0.29 2.63 -1.65
CA GLN A 107 1.39 3.15 -0.84
C GLN A 107 2.74 3.05 -1.58
N LEU A 108 3.00 1.92 -2.22
CA LEU A 108 4.22 1.72 -3.02
C LEU A 108 4.28 2.70 -4.20
N GLU A 109 3.17 2.92 -4.91
CA GLU A 109 3.10 3.90 -5.98
C GLU A 109 3.39 5.34 -5.47
N GLN A 110 2.89 5.67 -4.29
CA GLN A 110 3.14 6.96 -3.66
C GLN A 110 4.62 7.13 -3.28
N ILE A 111 5.25 6.08 -2.74
CA ILE A 111 6.69 6.05 -2.43
C ILE A 111 7.51 6.21 -3.72
N GLU A 112 7.16 5.51 -4.79
CA GLU A 112 7.84 5.62 -6.08
C GLU A 112 7.72 7.03 -6.69
N ARG A 113 6.55 7.67 -6.58
CA ARG A 113 6.37 9.08 -6.99
C ARG A 113 7.28 10.01 -6.18
N MET A 114 7.33 9.83 -4.87
CA MET A 114 8.20 10.63 -4.00
C MET A 114 9.68 10.44 -4.35
N ARG A 115 10.13 9.20 -4.56
CA ARG A 115 11.51 8.92 -5.01
C ARG A 115 11.86 9.59 -6.33
N LYS A 116 10.93 9.57 -7.29
CA LYS A 116 11.13 10.27 -8.58
C LYS A 116 11.31 11.77 -8.39
N LEU A 117 10.55 12.39 -7.48
CA LEU A 117 10.70 13.80 -7.16
C LEU A 117 12.02 14.10 -6.42
N GLU A 118 12.47 13.22 -5.52
CA GLU A 118 13.74 13.39 -4.80
C GLU A 118 14.97 13.25 -5.72
N ASN A 119 14.86 12.45 -6.79
CA ASN A 119 15.93 12.30 -7.76
C ASN A 119 16.05 13.48 -8.74
N LYS A 120 15.01 14.32 -8.85
CA LYS A 120 15.01 15.50 -9.72
C LYS A 120 15.65 16.69 -9.02
N GLN A 121 16.88 16.98 -9.40
CA GLN A 121 17.67 18.06 -8.82
C GLN A 121 17.22 19.43 -9.36
N LEU A 122 17.24 20.43 -8.49
CA LEU A 122 16.97 21.83 -8.85
C LEU A 122 18.29 22.62 -8.79
N PRO A 123 18.53 23.52 -9.75
CA PRO A 123 19.71 24.39 -9.69
C PRO A 123 19.71 25.28 -8.44
N GLU A 124 20.88 25.45 -7.82
CA GLU A 124 21.01 26.26 -6.62
C GLU A 124 20.76 27.76 -6.88
N ASP A 125 21.05 28.22 -8.08
CA ASP A 125 20.92 29.62 -8.53
C ASP A 125 19.57 29.92 -9.21
N LEU A 126 18.63 28.95 -9.21
CA LEU A 126 17.34 29.12 -9.85
C LEU A 126 16.50 30.22 -9.21
N ASP A 127 16.08 31.18 -10.05
CA ASP A 127 15.07 32.16 -9.67
C ASP A 127 13.68 31.66 -10.04
N TYR A 128 12.92 31.24 -9.03
CA TYR A 128 11.58 30.67 -9.19
C TYR A 128 10.56 31.68 -9.69
N THR A 129 10.82 33.00 -9.60
CA THR A 129 9.91 34.04 -10.12
C THR A 129 9.85 34.05 -11.66
N THR A 130 10.88 33.53 -12.32
CA THR A 130 10.96 33.46 -13.78
C THR A 130 10.13 32.30 -14.38
N ILE A 131 9.66 31.37 -13.53
CA ILE A 131 8.93 30.17 -13.98
C ILE A 131 7.46 30.51 -14.24
N ARG A 132 7.05 30.45 -15.51
CA ARG A 132 5.67 30.70 -15.92
C ARG A 132 4.71 29.67 -15.31
N GLY A 133 3.62 30.14 -14.71
CA GLY A 133 2.58 29.30 -14.13
C GLY A 133 2.82 28.94 -12.66
N LEU A 134 3.97 29.32 -12.09
CA LEU A 134 4.21 29.18 -10.67
C LEU A 134 3.54 30.34 -9.92
N ARG A 135 2.84 30.06 -8.81
CA ARG A 135 2.22 31.10 -7.99
C ARG A 135 3.28 31.93 -7.28
N LEU A 136 3.03 33.25 -7.14
CA LEU A 136 3.98 34.17 -6.53
C LEU A 136 4.39 33.73 -5.10
N GLU A 137 3.42 33.36 -4.27
CA GLU A 137 3.68 32.83 -2.92
C GLU A 137 4.61 31.60 -2.93
N ALA A 138 4.35 30.68 -3.85
CA ALA A 138 5.20 29.49 -3.99
C ALA A 138 6.61 29.85 -4.44
N ALA A 139 6.75 30.77 -5.41
CA ALA A 139 8.04 31.26 -5.89
C ALA A 139 8.84 31.94 -4.77
N GLU A 140 8.21 32.80 -3.96
CA GLU A 140 8.85 33.45 -2.81
C GLU A 140 9.35 32.43 -1.77
N LYS A 141 8.52 31.43 -1.44
CA LYS A 141 8.89 30.36 -0.50
C LYS A 141 10.05 29.51 -1.04
N LEU A 142 10.01 29.15 -2.31
CA LEU A 142 11.07 28.37 -2.96
C LEU A 142 12.39 29.17 -3.04
N ASN A 143 12.34 30.46 -3.36
CA ASN A 143 13.50 31.34 -3.33
C ASN A 143 14.09 31.50 -1.93
N ALA A 144 13.25 31.55 -0.90
CA ALA A 144 13.71 31.65 0.50
C ALA A 144 14.35 30.35 1.00
N HIS A 145 13.80 29.19 0.65
CA HIS A 145 14.25 27.88 1.17
C HIS A 145 15.30 27.18 0.31
N ARG A 146 15.43 27.54 -0.97
CA ARG A 146 16.40 26.97 -1.92
C ARG A 146 16.45 25.42 -1.88
N PRO A 147 15.34 24.71 -2.18
CA PRO A 147 15.33 23.25 -2.15
C PRO A 147 16.27 22.67 -3.20
N GLN A 148 17.00 21.60 -2.84
CA GLN A 148 17.94 20.92 -3.73
C GLN A 148 17.25 20.03 -4.77
N ASN A 149 16.02 19.57 -4.49
CA ASN A 149 15.26 18.70 -5.37
C ASN A 149 13.74 18.95 -5.24
N LEU A 150 12.97 18.40 -6.20
CA LEU A 150 11.52 18.56 -6.20
C LEU A 150 10.84 17.90 -4.98
N GLY A 151 11.43 16.86 -4.40
CA GLY A 151 10.93 16.24 -3.17
C GLY A 151 11.03 17.17 -1.97
N GLN A 152 12.13 17.93 -1.83
CA GLN A 152 12.25 18.98 -0.80
C GLN A 152 11.27 20.12 -1.06
N ALA A 153 11.15 20.56 -2.30
CA ALA A 153 10.21 21.62 -2.70
C ALA A 153 8.77 21.27 -2.30
N SER A 154 8.36 20.02 -2.48
CA SER A 154 7.00 19.56 -2.16
C SER A 154 6.64 19.56 -0.67
N ARG A 155 7.65 19.65 0.23
CA ARG A 155 7.48 19.69 1.69
C ARG A 155 7.45 21.10 2.26
N ILE A 156 7.69 22.11 1.43
CA ILE A 156 7.68 23.51 1.85
C ILE A 156 6.23 23.98 2.04
N SER A 157 5.92 24.52 3.21
CA SER A 157 4.61 25.09 3.50
C SER A 157 4.31 26.26 2.56
N GLY A 158 3.15 26.25 1.90
CA GLY A 158 2.76 27.24 0.88
C GLY A 158 3.01 26.78 -0.56
N VAL A 159 3.77 25.70 -0.78
CA VAL A 159 3.93 25.07 -2.09
C VAL A 159 2.90 23.95 -2.26
N SER A 160 2.04 24.06 -3.27
CA SER A 160 0.97 23.09 -3.54
C SER A 160 1.42 22.01 -4.53
N PRO A 161 0.68 20.89 -4.62
CA PRO A 161 0.92 19.88 -5.66
C PRO A 161 0.85 20.42 -7.10
N ALA A 162 0.05 21.48 -7.35
CA ALA A 162 -0.02 22.15 -8.63
C ALA A 162 1.30 22.88 -8.97
N ASP A 163 1.88 23.54 -7.98
CA ASP A 163 3.18 24.23 -8.14
C ASP A 163 4.30 23.22 -8.44
N ILE A 164 4.29 22.07 -7.76
CA ILE A 164 5.23 20.97 -8.06
C ILE A 164 5.05 20.45 -9.48
N SER A 165 3.81 20.34 -9.97
CA SER A 165 3.56 19.93 -11.36
C SER A 165 4.15 20.93 -12.36
N VAL A 166 4.06 22.22 -12.09
CA VAL A 166 4.69 23.27 -12.90
C VAL A 166 6.21 23.10 -12.93
N LEU A 167 6.83 22.88 -11.76
CA LEU A 167 8.28 22.66 -11.65
C LEU A 167 8.73 21.39 -12.39
N VAL A 168 7.94 20.30 -12.35
CA VAL A 168 8.24 19.06 -13.09
C VAL A 168 8.25 19.31 -14.60
N VAL A 169 7.27 20.07 -15.12
CA VAL A 169 7.19 20.41 -16.54
C VAL A 169 8.34 21.34 -16.94
N TRP A 170 8.65 22.33 -16.12
CA TRP A 170 9.76 23.25 -16.36
C TRP A 170 11.10 22.51 -16.44
N GLU A 171 11.35 21.60 -15.49
CA GLU A 171 12.59 20.82 -15.43
C GLU A 171 12.71 19.88 -16.66
N ALA A 172 11.64 19.18 -17.02
CA ALA A 172 11.60 18.34 -18.23
C ALA A 172 11.88 19.13 -19.52
N SER A 173 11.43 20.40 -19.59
CA SER A 173 11.70 21.28 -20.74
C SER A 173 13.18 21.67 -20.83
N ARG A 174 13.90 21.70 -19.71
CA ARG A 174 15.34 21.94 -19.68
C ARG A 174 16.16 20.74 -20.16
N GLU A 175 15.79 19.53 -19.70
CA GLU A 175 16.47 18.29 -20.11
C GLU A 175 16.32 18.02 -21.61
N GLY A 176 15.19 18.44 -22.22
CA GLY A 176 14.97 18.29 -23.66
C GLY A 176 15.70 19.32 -24.55
N ASN A 177 16.27 20.38 -23.96
CA ASN A 177 17.00 21.45 -24.67
C ASN A 177 18.53 21.43 -24.43
N ALA A 178 19.04 20.47 -23.68
CA ALA A 178 20.45 20.23 -23.41
C ALA A 178 20.96 19.03 -24.21
#